data_c8917d82ae00566e6b8f72f8deaa4b18
#
_entry.id   c8917d82ae00566e6b8f72f8deaa4b18
#
_cell.length_a   1.000
_cell.length_b   1.000
_cell.length_c   1.000
_cell.angle_alpha   90.00
_cell.angle_beta   90.00
_cell.angle_gamma   90.00
#
_symmetry.space_group_name_H-M   'P 1'
#
loop_
_entity.id
_entity.type
_entity.pdbx_description
1 polymer ?
#
loop_
_entity_poly.entity_id
_entity_poly.type
_entity_poly.pdbx_seq_one_letter_code
_entity_poly.pdbx_strand_id
1 'polypeptide(L)'
;MDRLIVQHALEALETLMAIDDEYTYEFSINLSGASVGESKLIPFIEECFEVFEIGYKNVCFEITETAAISNMNAAIEFIETFKDLGCKFSLDDFGSGLSSFAYLKDMPVTYLKIDGCFIADIASNEVNYAMVDAINKVGNVMGIKTIGECVENKEILEILSEIGVNYGQG
;
A
#
# COMPACT_ATOMS: atom_id res chain seq x y z
N MET A 1 -15.52 1.46 -11.59
CA MET A 1 -14.48 2.51 -11.76
C MET A 1 -13.10 1.87 -11.64
N ASP A 2 -12.80 1.14 -10.61
CA ASP A 2 -11.45 0.57 -10.36
C ASP A 2 -10.94 -0.35 -11.47
N ARG A 3 -11.82 -1.14 -12.11
CA ARG A 3 -11.42 -1.95 -13.28
C ARG A 3 -10.83 -1.10 -14.40
N LEU A 4 -11.40 0.08 -14.67
CA LEU A 4 -10.87 0.97 -15.70
C LEU A 4 -9.50 1.56 -15.27
N ILE A 5 -9.36 1.88 -13.98
CA ILE A 5 -8.09 2.37 -13.41
C ILE A 5 -7.03 1.28 -13.51
N VAL A 6 -7.32 0.05 -13.11
CA VAL A 6 -6.40 -1.09 -13.21
C VAL A 6 -5.98 -1.32 -14.66
N GLN A 7 -6.94 -1.37 -15.59
CA GLN A 7 -6.63 -1.57 -17.02
C GLN A 7 -5.71 -0.49 -17.55
N HIS A 8 -6.01 0.80 -17.31
CA HIS A 8 -5.16 1.90 -17.78
C HIS A 8 -3.78 1.93 -17.10
N ALA A 9 -3.72 1.56 -15.82
CA ALA A 9 -2.45 1.49 -15.11
C ALA A 9 -1.54 0.39 -15.69
N LEU A 10 -2.09 -0.78 -15.99
CA LEU A 10 -1.34 -1.87 -16.59
C LEU A 10 -0.95 -1.57 -18.04
N GLU A 11 -1.82 -0.97 -18.85
CA GLU A 11 -1.50 -0.48 -20.18
C GLU A 11 -0.34 0.55 -20.17
N ALA A 12 -0.37 1.47 -19.21
CA ALA A 12 0.71 2.44 -19.02
C ALA A 12 2.03 1.76 -18.62
N LEU A 13 1.96 0.77 -17.72
CA LEU A 13 3.12 0.01 -17.28
C LEU A 13 3.75 -0.80 -18.44
N GLU A 14 2.93 -1.47 -19.27
CA GLU A 14 3.39 -2.13 -20.49
C GLU A 14 4.16 -1.17 -21.38
N THR A 15 3.61 0.03 -21.62
CA THR A 15 4.24 1.07 -22.44
C THR A 15 5.59 1.49 -21.85
N LEU A 16 5.69 1.67 -20.52
CA LEU A 16 6.94 2.06 -19.86
C LEU A 16 7.99 0.95 -19.92
N MET A 17 7.58 -0.30 -19.73
CA MET A 17 8.47 -1.46 -19.81
C MET A 17 9.00 -1.68 -21.24
N ALA A 18 8.21 -1.34 -22.26
CA ALA A 18 8.64 -1.40 -23.66
C ALA A 18 9.70 -0.33 -24.03
N ILE A 19 9.76 0.77 -23.27
CA ILE A 19 10.75 1.85 -23.47
C ILE A 19 12.05 1.59 -22.72
N ASP A 20 11.98 0.93 -21.56
CA ASP A 20 13.10 0.68 -20.65
C ASP A 20 13.13 -0.80 -20.27
N ASP A 21 14.00 -1.57 -20.91
CA ASP A 21 14.18 -3.02 -20.66
C ASP A 21 14.69 -3.30 -19.23
N GLU A 22 15.30 -2.31 -18.54
CA GLU A 22 15.77 -2.39 -17.16
C GLU A 22 14.76 -1.84 -16.14
N TYR A 23 13.50 -1.62 -16.56
CA TYR A 23 12.46 -1.05 -15.71
C TYR A 23 12.28 -1.84 -14.41
N THR A 24 12.67 -1.22 -13.31
CA THR A 24 12.66 -1.84 -11.97
C THR A 24 11.65 -1.19 -11.00
N TYR A 25 10.88 -0.21 -11.49
CA TYR A 25 9.95 0.53 -10.67
C TYR A 25 8.70 -0.30 -10.34
N GLU A 26 8.09 0.05 -9.22
CA GLU A 26 6.83 -0.49 -8.76
C GLU A 26 5.71 0.51 -9.05
N PHE A 27 4.61 0.02 -9.59
CA PHE A 27 3.45 0.83 -9.93
C PHE A 27 2.35 0.61 -8.89
N SER A 28 1.99 1.67 -8.15
CA SER A 28 0.93 1.59 -7.14
C SER A 28 -0.44 1.85 -7.75
N ILE A 29 -1.40 1.00 -7.43
CA ILE A 29 -2.79 1.07 -7.92
C ILE A 29 -3.74 1.07 -6.73
N ASN A 30 -4.43 2.20 -6.54
CA ASN A 30 -5.45 2.32 -5.50
C ASN A 30 -6.71 1.54 -5.86
N LEU A 31 -7.24 0.78 -4.89
CA LEU A 31 -8.49 0.04 -4.99
C LEU A 31 -9.48 0.49 -3.94
N SER A 32 -10.72 0.70 -4.35
CA SER A 32 -11.81 1.02 -3.42
C SER A 32 -12.29 -0.24 -2.68
N GLY A 33 -12.75 -0.07 -1.44
CA GLY A 33 -13.31 -1.18 -0.65
C GLY A 33 -14.52 -1.84 -1.30
N ALA A 34 -15.30 -1.09 -2.10
CA ALA A 34 -16.43 -1.64 -2.83
C ALA A 34 -15.99 -2.64 -3.90
N SER A 35 -14.84 -2.40 -4.55
CA SER A 35 -14.34 -3.27 -5.60
C SER A 35 -13.66 -4.52 -5.07
N VAL A 36 -12.94 -4.44 -3.96
CA VAL A 36 -12.25 -5.59 -3.34
C VAL A 36 -13.22 -6.73 -2.99
N GLY A 37 -14.48 -6.40 -2.65
CA GLY A 37 -15.54 -7.38 -2.40
C GLY A 37 -16.27 -7.90 -3.66
N GLU A 38 -15.93 -7.42 -4.86
CA GLU A 38 -16.58 -7.86 -6.09
C GLU A 38 -15.99 -9.19 -6.60
N SER A 39 -16.82 -10.24 -6.70
CA SER A 39 -16.39 -11.56 -7.20
C SER A 39 -15.78 -11.57 -8.61
N LYS A 40 -16.01 -10.50 -9.38
CA LYS A 40 -15.47 -10.36 -10.75
C LYS A 40 -14.19 -9.56 -10.84
N LEU A 41 -13.67 -9.03 -9.71
CA LEU A 41 -12.45 -8.21 -9.74
C LEU A 41 -11.22 -9.07 -9.99
N ILE A 42 -11.08 -10.17 -9.25
CA ILE A 42 -9.93 -11.08 -9.38
C ILE A 42 -9.80 -11.60 -10.81
N PRO A 43 -10.82 -12.25 -11.43
CA PRO A 43 -10.70 -12.74 -12.80
C PRO A 43 -10.40 -11.64 -13.81
N PHE A 44 -10.93 -10.43 -13.61
CA PHE A 44 -10.66 -9.29 -14.49
C PHE A 44 -9.20 -8.84 -14.42
N ILE A 45 -8.63 -8.76 -13.21
CA ILE A 45 -7.23 -8.36 -13.03
C ILE A 45 -6.29 -9.43 -13.62
N GLU A 46 -6.58 -10.72 -13.41
CA GLU A 46 -5.82 -11.81 -14.00
C GLU A 46 -5.81 -11.72 -15.54
N GLU A 47 -6.98 -11.48 -16.16
CA GLU A 47 -7.10 -11.27 -17.60
C GLU A 47 -6.25 -10.06 -18.06
N CYS A 48 -6.25 -8.96 -17.32
CA CYS A 48 -5.42 -7.80 -17.66
C CYS A 48 -3.92 -8.13 -17.62
N PHE A 49 -3.44 -8.86 -16.62
CA PHE A 49 -2.03 -9.27 -16.55
C PHE A 49 -1.63 -10.17 -17.73
N GLU A 50 -2.52 -11.08 -18.15
CA GLU A 50 -2.30 -11.93 -19.32
C GLU A 50 -2.28 -11.13 -20.62
N VAL A 51 -3.22 -10.19 -20.80
CA VAL A 51 -3.35 -9.38 -22.03
C VAL A 51 -2.15 -8.45 -22.22
N PHE A 52 -1.67 -7.81 -21.15
CA PHE A 52 -0.56 -6.85 -21.21
C PHE A 52 0.82 -7.51 -20.98
N GLU A 53 0.89 -8.82 -20.75
CA GLU A 53 2.13 -9.57 -20.53
C GLU A 53 3.06 -8.97 -19.44
N ILE A 54 2.44 -8.38 -18.37
CA ILE A 54 3.16 -7.68 -17.30
C ILE A 54 3.53 -8.65 -16.18
N GLY A 55 4.73 -8.46 -15.63
CA GLY A 55 5.15 -9.19 -14.44
C GLY A 55 4.45 -8.68 -13.17
N TYR A 56 3.82 -9.56 -12.41
CA TYR A 56 3.14 -9.24 -11.15
C TYR A 56 4.00 -8.46 -10.14
N LYS A 57 5.31 -8.69 -10.14
CA LYS A 57 6.28 -8.05 -9.22
C LYS A 57 6.38 -6.53 -9.34
N ASN A 58 5.91 -5.96 -10.46
CA ASN A 58 5.95 -4.53 -10.74
C ASN A 58 4.70 -3.80 -10.26
N VAL A 59 3.73 -4.51 -9.66
CA VAL A 59 2.46 -3.94 -9.22
C VAL A 59 2.32 -4.05 -7.70
N CYS A 60 1.95 -2.92 -7.09
CA CYS A 60 1.50 -2.82 -5.71
C CYS A 60 0.04 -2.36 -5.68
N PHE A 61 -0.85 -3.12 -5.09
CA PHE A 61 -2.21 -2.67 -4.85
C PHE A 61 -2.31 -1.97 -3.50
N GLU A 62 -2.94 -0.79 -3.48
CA GLU A 62 -3.17 0.00 -2.27
C GLU A 62 -4.64 -0.08 -1.86
N ILE A 63 -4.90 -0.47 -0.62
CA ILE A 63 -6.24 -0.60 -0.04
C ILE A 63 -6.25 0.19 1.26
N THR A 64 -7.23 1.09 1.44
CA THR A 64 -7.31 1.85 2.69
C THR A 64 -7.64 0.93 3.88
N GLU A 65 -7.16 1.29 5.07
CA GLU A 65 -7.44 0.56 6.30
C GLU A 65 -8.94 0.33 6.51
N THR A 66 -9.74 1.38 6.35
CA THR A 66 -11.20 1.32 6.49
C THR A 66 -11.84 0.33 5.50
N ALA A 67 -11.37 0.31 4.26
CA ALA A 67 -11.85 -0.61 3.23
C ALA A 67 -11.52 -2.07 3.58
N ALA A 68 -10.30 -2.33 3.99
CA ALA A 68 -9.84 -3.65 4.39
C ALA A 68 -10.61 -4.20 5.60
N ILE A 69 -10.83 -3.38 6.63
CA ILE A 69 -11.58 -3.78 7.83
C ILE A 69 -13.05 -4.05 7.52
N SER A 70 -13.68 -3.23 6.65
CA SER A 70 -15.11 -3.36 6.34
C SER A 70 -15.46 -4.70 5.68
N ASN A 71 -14.53 -5.33 4.98
CA ASN A 71 -14.70 -6.64 4.35
C ASN A 71 -13.39 -7.47 4.43
N MET A 72 -12.98 -7.77 5.66
CA MET A 72 -11.69 -8.39 5.97
C MET A 72 -11.45 -9.69 5.17
N ASN A 73 -12.44 -10.59 5.12
CA ASN A 73 -12.26 -11.87 4.45
C ASN A 73 -12.01 -11.70 2.95
N ALA A 74 -12.75 -10.81 2.29
CA ALA A 74 -12.54 -10.53 0.87
C ALA A 74 -11.19 -9.82 0.61
N ALA A 75 -10.77 -8.92 1.51
CA ALA A 75 -9.48 -8.28 1.42
C ALA A 75 -8.33 -9.29 1.56
N ILE A 76 -8.40 -10.19 2.52
CA ILE A 76 -7.39 -11.26 2.71
C ILE A 76 -7.34 -12.16 1.48
N GLU A 77 -8.49 -12.66 0.99
CA GLU A 77 -8.57 -13.51 -0.20
C GLU A 77 -7.93 -12.81 -1.42
N PHE A 78 -8.26 -11.54 -1.64
CA PHE A 78 -7.69 -10.75 -2.73
C PHE A 78 -6.17 -10.58 -2.59
N ILE A 79 -5.69 -10.25 -1.39
CA ILE A 79 -4.27 -10.07 -1.13
C ILE A 79 -3.50 -11.38 -1.33
N GLU A 80 -3.97 -12.50 -0.76
CA GLU A 80 -3.31 -13.81 -0.88
C GLU A 80 -3.22 -14.24 -2.34
N THR A 81 -4.32 -14.10 -3.11
CA THR A 81 -4.37 -14.47 -4.52
C THR A 81 -3.26 -13.81 -5.33
N PHE A 82 -3.13 -12.50 -5.25
CA PHE A 82 -2.14 -11.77 -6.07
C PHE A 82 -0.75 -11.73 -5.46
N LYS A 83 -0.62 -11.86 -4.13
CA LYS A 83 0.68 -11.98 -3.47
C LYS A 83 1.39 -13.27 -3.87
N ASP A 84 0.67 -14.38 -3.95
CA ASP A 84 1.22 -15.67 -4.40
C ASP A 84 1.71 -15.61 -5.86
N LEU A 85 1.11 -14.74 -6.67
CA LEU A 85 1.55 -14.45 -8.04
C LEU A 85 2.73 -13.47 -8.11
N GLY A 86 3.02 -12.74 -7.01
CA GLY A 86 4.16 -11.84 -6.90
C GLY A 86 3.83 -10.36 -6.77
N CYS A 87 2.56 -9.95 -6.76
CA CYS A 87 2.15 -8.58 -6.46
C CYS A 87 2.50 -8.20 -5.03
N LYS A 88 2.68 -6.91 -4.80
CA LYS A 88 2.78 -6.32 -3.47
C LYS A 88 1.48 -5.67 -3.05
N PHE A 89 1.34 -5.45 -1.75
CA PHE A 89 0.16 -4.82 -1.17
C PHE A 89 0.55 -3.79 -0.15
N SER A 90 -0.14 -2.66 -0.18
CA SER A 90 -0.03 -1.58 0.79
C SER A 90 -1.34 -1.36 1.50
N LEU A 91 -1.30 -1.27 2.83
CA LEU A 91 -2.42 -0.80 3.62
C LEU A 91 -2.28 0.70 3.80
N ASP A 92 -3.24 1.45 3.27
CA ASP A 92 -3.24 2.92 3.19
C ASP A 92 -4.02 3.58 4.33
N ASP A 93 -3.75 4.86 4.62
CA ASP A 93 -4.38 5.68 5.67
C ASP A 93 -4.31 5.07 7.08
N PHE A 94 -3.23 4.31 7.39
CA PHE A 94 -3.15 3.58 8.64
C PHE A 94 -3.05 4.51 9.85
N GLY A 95 -3.95 4.27 10.81
CA GLY A 95 -4.01 4.99 12.08
C GLY A 95 -5.04 6.12 12.12
N SER A 96 -5.59 6.56 10.98
CA SER A 96 -6.60 7.62 10.92
C SER A 96 -7.97 7.20 11.48
N GLY A 97 -8.22 5.89 11.62
CA GLY A 97 -9.47 5.30 12.08
C GLY A 97 -9.43 4.74 13.51
N LEU A 98 -10.34 3.83 13.81
CA LEU A 98 -10.37 3.07 15.07
C LEU A 98 -9.38 1.90 15.04
N SER A 99 -8.13 2.17 14.69
CA SER A 99 -7.13 1.16 14.42
C SER A 99 -6.83 0.29 15.64
N SER A 100 -7.00 -1.00 15.47
CA SER A 100 -6.47 -2.01 16.36
C SER A 100 -5.39 -2.80 15.61
N PHE A 101 -4.16 -2.83 16.10
CA PHE A 101 -3.09 -3.67 15.54
C PHE A 101 -3.45 -5.18 15.49
N ALA A 102 -4.55 -5.57 16.10
CA ALA A 102 -4.93 -6.97 16.21
C ALA A 102 -5.21 -7.62 14.84
N TYR A 103 -5.90 -6.91 13.95
CA TYR A 103 -6.23 -7.44 12.61
C TYR A 103 -5.02 -7.46 11.66
N LEU A 104 -4.01 -6.61 11.92
CA LEU A 104 -2.82 -6.53 11.06
C LEU A 104 -2.06 -7.86 11.02
N LYS A 105 -2.19 -8.70 12.05
CA LYS A 105 -1.58 -10.03 12.13
C LYS A 105 -2.05 -10.96 11.01
N ASP A 106 -3.31 -10.80 10.61
CA ASP A 106 -3.97 -11.67 9.65
C ASP A 106 -3.92 -11.10 8.22
N MET A 107 -3.36 -9.87 8.09
CA MET A 107 -3.32 -9.17 6.81
C MET A 107 -1.91 -9.26 6.18
N PRO A 108 -1.73 -10.04 5.10
CA PRO A 108 -0.42 -10.33 4.56
C PRO A 108 0.10 -9.21 3.64
N VAL A 109 0.10 -7.95 4.11
CA VAL A 109 0.58 -6.78 3.34
C VAL A 109 2.11 -6.66 3.35
N THR A 110 2.64 -5.98 2.35
CA THR A 110 4.07 -5.68 2.18
C THR A 110 4.42 -4.34 2.83
N TYR A 111 3.52 -3.36 2.67
CA TYR A 111 3.70 -1.99 3.13
C TYR A 111 2.56 -1.55 4.04
N LEU A 112 2.90 -0.65 4.96
CA LEU A 112 1.98 0.05 5.84
C LEU A 112 2.22 1.54 5.68
N LYS A 113 1.27 2.26 5.08
CA LYS A 113 1.35 3.71 4.88
C LYS A 113 0.78 4.40 6.10
N ILE A 114 1.62 5.18 6.76
CA ILE A 114 1.25 5.94 7.96
C ILE A 114 0.58 7.22 7.50
N ASP A 115 -0.68 7.40 7.89
CA ASP A 115 -1.51 8.54 7.49
C ASP A 115 -0.82 9.88 7.75
N GLY A 116 -0.95 10.78 6.78
CA GLY A 116 -0.36 12.10 6.80
C GLY A 116 -0.76 12.97 7.99
N CYS A 117 -1.91 12.69 8.64
CA CYS A 117 -2.33 13.42 9.84
C CYS A 117 -1.35 13.26 11.02
N PHE A 118 -0.57 12.17 11.07
CA PHE A 118 0.49 11.98 12.07
C PHE A 118 1.82 12.57 11.61
N ILE A 119 2.03 12.69 10.31
CA ILE A 119 3.30 13.12 9.72
C ILE A 119 3.41 14.64 9.63
N ALA A 120 2.32 15.32 9.26
CA ALA A 120 2.32 16.76 9.00
C ALA A 120 2.88 17.61 10.17
N ASP A 121 2.53 17.27 11.40
CA ASP A 121 2.92 17.99 12.62
C ASP A 121 3.96 17.25 13.47
N ILE A 122 4.62 16.22 12.95
CA ILE A 122 5.50 15.33 13.73
C ILE A 122 6.64 16.07 14.43
N ALA A 123 7.14 17.17 13.84
CA ALA A 123 8.23 17.96 14.39
C ALA A 123 7.84 18.74 15.65
N SER A 124 6.56 19.06 15.84
CA SER A 124 6.07 19.88 16.96
C SER A 124 5.11 19.13 17.89
N ASN A 125 4.72 17.92 17.54
CA ASN A 125 3.71 17.15 18.26
C ASN A 125 4.29 15.83 18.78
N GLU A 126 4.62 15.79 20.07
CA GLU A 126 5.19 14.60 20.71
C GLU A 126 4.26 13.37 20.63
N VAL A 127 2.93 13.57 20.58
CA VAL A 127 1.97 12.48 20.48
C VAL A 127 2.05 11.87 19.08
N ASN A 128 2.10 12.68 18.03
CA ASN A 128 2.26 12.22 16.66
C ASN A 128 3.59 11.48 16.47
N TYR A 129 4.68 12.03 17.03
CA TYR A 129 5.97 11.33 17.04
C TYR A 129 5.87 9.93 17.68
N ALA A 130 5.27 9.84 18.87
CA ALA A 130 5.11 8.58 19.57
C ALA A 130 4.21 7.59 18.82
N MET A 131 3.18 8.08 18.12
CA MET A 131 2.30 7.24 17.29
C MET A 131 3.06 6.67 16.09
N VAL A 132 3.79 7.50 15.36
CA VAL A 132 4.61 7.06 14.20
C VAL A 132 5.67 6.04 14.64
N ASP A 133 6.37 6.32 15.75
CA ASP A 133 7.36 5.40 16.32
C ASP A 133 6.74 4.05 16.70
N ALA A 134 5.55 4.06 17.33
CA ALA A 134 4.83 2.84 17.70
C ALA A 134 4.38 2.04 16.46
N ILE A 135 3.81 2.70 15.45
CA ILE A 135 3.38 2.07 14.19
C ILE A 135 4.59 1.45 13.49
N ASN A 136 5.68 2.20 13.38
CA ASN A 136 6.91 1.70 12.75
C ASN A 136 7.49 0.48 13.47
N LYS A 137 7.54 0.50 14.79
CA LYS A 137 8.02 -0.64 15.59
C LYS A 137 7.17 -1.89 15.40
N VAL A 138 5.84 -1.73 15.41
CA VAL A 138 4.92 -2.85 15.17
C VAL A 138 5.10 -3.41 13.76
N GLY A 139 5.11 -2.55 12.74
CA GLY A 139 5.36 -2.94 11.36
C GLY A 139 6.66 -3.74 11.20
N ASN A 140 7.76 -3.23 11.75
CA ASN A 140 9.06 -3.90 11.69
C ASN A 140 9.06 -5.28 12.37
N VAL A 141 8.40 -5.43 13.53
CA VAL A 141 8.29 -6.74 14.22
C VAL A 141 7.50 -7.74 13.38
N MET A 142 6.54 -7.25 12.60
CA MET A 142 5.71 -8.08 11.70
C MET A 142 6.36 -8.32 10.34
N GLY A 143 7.51 -7.70 10.06
CA GLY A 143 8.19 -7.79 8.76
C GLY A 143 7.52 -6.94 7.66
N ILE A 144 6.65 -5.99 8.04
CA ILE A 144 5.99 -5.05 7.15
C ILE A 144 6.83 -3.78 7.08
N LYS A 145 7.06 -3.26 5.87
CA LYS A 145 7.79 -1.99 5.68
C LYS A 145 6.84 -0.81 5.83
N THR A 146 7.31 0.25 6.46
CA THR A 146 6.51 1.45 6.71
C THR A 146 6.82 2.56 5.71
N ILE A 147 5.80 3.33 5.34
CA ILE A 147 5.89 4.50 4.47
C ILE A 147 5.23 5.68 5.20
N GLY A 148 5.96 6.77 5.40
CA GLY A 148 5.37 8.02 5.92
C GLY A 148 4.80 8.84 4.77
N GLU A 149 3.53 9.25 4.86
CA GLU A 149 2.89 10.08 3.86
C GLU A 149 3.05 11.57 4.16
N CYS A 150 2.72 12.43 3.20
CA CYS A 150 2.77 13.89 3.37
C CYS A 150 4.14 14.42 3.88
N VAL A 151 5.23 13.89 3.34
CA VAL A 151 6.59 14.35 3.67
C VAL A 151 6.88 15.64 2.90
N GLU A 152 6.43 16.77 3.43
CA GLU A 152 6.46 18.06 2.75
C GLU A 152 7.80 18.80 2.86
N ASN A 153 8.65 18.41 3.80
CA ASN A 153 9.89 19.12 4.06
C ASN A 153 10.99 18.21 4.62
N LYS A 154 12.21 18.78 4.67
CA LYS A 154 13.41 18.06 5.09
C LYS A 154 13.39 17.69 6.57
N GLU A 155 12.82 18.53 7.44
CA GLU A 155 12.75 18.29 8.88
C GLU A 155 11.90 17.03 9.17
N ILE A 156 10.73 16.90 8.53
CA ILE A 156 9.89 15.69 8.62
C ILE A 156 10.67 14.47 8.15
N LEU A 157 11.36 14.57 7.02
CA LEU A 157 12.15 13.45 6.46
C LEU A 157 13.25 12.99 7.43
N GLU A 158 13.96 13.92 8.08
CA GLU A 158 14.99 13.64 9.06
C GLU A 158 14.40 12.90 10.28
N ILE A 159 13.28 13.37 10.81
CA ILE A 159 12.58 12.72 11.94
C ILE A 159 12.11 11.30 11.57
N LEU A 160 11.50 11.10 10.40
CA LEU A 160 11.09 9.77 9.94
C LEU A 160 12.29 8.82 9.79
N SER A 161 13.41 9.34 9.31
CA SER A 161 14.67 8.59 9.21
C SER A 161 15.23 8.20 10.59
N GLU A 162 15.15 9.11 11.59
CA GLU A 162 15.57 8.82 12.98
C GLU A 162 14.68 7.74 13.63
N ILE A 163 13.37 7.76 13.39
CA ILE A 163 12.43 6.72 13.84
C ILE A 163 12.72 5.39 13.15
N GLY A 164 13.31 5.42 11.94
CA GLY A 164 13.60 4.24 11.13
C GLY A 164 12.47 3.85 10.20
N VAL A 165 11.59 4.79 9.81
CA VAL A 165 10.58 4.58 8.77
C VAL A 165 11.28 4.27 7.45
N ASN A 166 10.81 3.26 6.72
CA ASN A 166 11.55 2.71 5.58
C ASN A 166 11.51 3.62 4.34
N TYR A 167 10.39 4.29 4.11
CA TYR A 167 10.16 5.14 2.94
C TYR A 167 9.38 6.39 3.32
N GLY A 168 9.50 7.45 2.51
CA GLY A 168 8.70 8.65 2.58
C GLY A 168 8.03 8.95 1.25
N GLN A 169 6.81 9.46 1.30
CA GLN A 169 6.01 9.91 0.17
C GLN A 169 5.47 11.32 0.47
N GLY A 170 5.67 12.26 -0.48
CA GLY A 170 5.18 13.63 -0.38
C GLY A 170 5.59 14.49 -1.55
#